data_64f2140d73d0a9911e7e3f97185d5e29
#
_entry.id   64f2140d73d0a9911e7e3f97185d5e29
#
_cell.length_a   1.000
_cell.length_b   1.000
_cell.length_c   1.000
_cell.angle_alpha   90.00
_cell.angle_beta   90.00
_cell.angle_gamma   90.00
#
_symmetry.space_group_name_H-M   'P 1'
#
loop_
_entity.id
_entity.type
_entity.pdbx_description
1 polymer ?
#
loop_
_entity_poly.entity_id
_entity_poly.type
_entity_poly.pdbx_seq_one_letter_code
_entity_poly.pdbx_strand_id
1 'polypeptide(L)'
;MKVRKITETFVKSPVLFWSFMAAIIVAGIVSFVMIPKLEDPAVCAKQAQVVIVYPGASAHQVELKAAQVVEDQLRALPDVYEMRTECYNGMAMITVEFEMTVLNKDLEQHFDLLRRKTSEARLPQGCYAPIVIDDMMDTYGIFYALKSDGYSYPEMDRYAKLLRRNILSVKGVKRVNIVGYRDQVIDITLSKEQISRNGLIPTQVMMALQNVGKEYNAGKMQVGTDRIQMRVGARMDNEDDIRDMQLKTVDGKTFRLGDVAEVKRTYADPQTRGFFVDGKPALAICVAMNDNVIVPDVGKAVEAKVDETMKEVPVGLTMEKMFFQPDKVNEAVSGFMMNLLESVLIVIIVLMFTMGFRSGLIIGTGLVLTIAITFPILLVAGSTLQRISLGAFIIAMGMLVDNSIVIMDGVLVDK
;
A
#
# COMPACT_ATOMS: atom_id res chain seq x y z
N MET A 1 -39.43 -4.16 36.02
CA MET A 1 -39.96 -5.52 36.35
C MET A 1 -39.18 -6.66 35.70
N LYS A 2 -38.73 -6.59 34.43
CA LYS A 2 -37.94 -7.65 33.78
C LYS A 2 -36.51 -7.82 34.34
N VAL A 3 -35.80 -6.72 34.64
CA VAL A 3 -34.43 -6.74 35.15
C VAL A 3 -34.30 -7.43 36.51
N ARG A 4 -35.27 -7.18 37.42
CA ARG A 4 -35.34 -7.79 38.75
C ARG A 4 -35.46 -9.33 38.68
N LYS A 5 -36.20 -9.86 37.69
CA LYS A 5 -36.32 -11.32 37.48
C LYS A 5 -35.01 -11.98 36.99
N ILE A 6 -34.25 -11.27 36.13
CA ILE A 6 -32.98 -11.78 35.61
C ILE A 6 -31.97 -11.88 36.75
N THR A 7 -31.80 -10.81 37.54
CA THR A 7 -30.88 -10.79 38.68
C THR A 7 -31.22 -11.88 39.71
N GLU A 8 -32.52 -12.05 40.01
CA GLU A 8 -33.01 -13.08 40.93
C GLU A 8 -32.69 -14.51 40.47
N THR A 9 -32.75 -14.76 39.13
CA THR A 9 -32.40 -16.07 38.55
C THR A 9 -30.90 -16.36 38.69
N PHE A 10 -30.04 -15.36 38.46
CA PHE A 10 -28.56 -15.52 38.62
C PHE A 10 -28.20 -15.75 40.08
N VAL A 11 -28.83 -15.06 41.03
CA VAL A 11 -28.59 -15.24 42.46
C VAL A 11 -29.04 -16.60 42.95
N LYS A 12 -30.16 -17.13 42.46
CA LYS A 12 -30.70 -18.45 42.83
C LYS A 12 -29.96 -19.63 42.22
N SER A 13 -29.18 -19.42 41.13
CA SER A 13 -28.50 -20.50 40.42
C SER A 13 -26.98 -20.24 40.31
N PRO A 14 -26.17 -20.61 41.31
CA PRO A 14 -24.73 -20.36 41.31
C PRO A 14 -24.01 -21.01 40.13
N VAL A 15 -24.47 -22.16 39.65
CA VAL A 15 -23.91 -22.82 38.47
C VAL A 15 -24.07 -21.94 37.22
N LEU A 16 -25.25 -21.34 37.04
CA LEU A 16 -25.53 -20.46 35.91
C LEU A 16 -24.65 -19.18 35.97
N PHE A 17 -24.48 -18.64 37.18
CA PHE A 17 -23.63 -17.47 37.40
C PHE A 17 -22.16 -17.77 37.01
N TRP A 18 -21.56 -18.84 37.54
CA TRP A 18 -20.17 -19.18 37.26
C TRP A 18 -19.94 -19.60 35.80
N SER A 19 -20.89 -20.31 35.20
CA SER A 19 -20.79 -20.66 33.78
C SER A 19 -20.85 -19.44 32.85
N PHE A 20 -21.69 -18.44 33.19
CA PHE A 20 -21.78 -17.20 32.45
C PHE A 20 -20.48 -16.35 32.60
N MET A 21 -19.93 -16.27 33.80
CA MET A 21 -18.65 -15.61 34.04
C MET A 21 -17.51 -16.26 33.27
N ALA A 22 -17.44 -17.58 33.28
CA ALA A 22 -16.45 -18.34 32.50
C ALA A 22 -16.60 -18.09 30.98
N ALA A 23 -17.84 -18.06 30.49
CA ALA A 23 -18.13 -17.77 29.09
C ALA A 23 -17.68 -16.35 28.68
N ILE A 24 -17.88 -15.34 29.54
CA ILE A 24 -17.40 -13.96 29.30
C ILE A 24 -15.87 -13.94 29.20
N ILE A 25 -15.16 -14.58 30.12
CA ILE A 25 -13.70 -14.61 30.12
C ILE A 25 -13.18 -15.29 28.84
N VAL A 26 -13.73 -16.46 28.47
CA VAL A 26 -13.35 -17.18 27.26
C VAL A 26 -13.65 -16.32 26.00
N ALA A 27 -14.84 -15.73 25.92
CA ALA A 27 -15.20 -14.85 24.83
C ALA A 27 -14.27 -13.63 24.76
N GLY A 28 -13.91 -13.03 25.90
CA GLY A 28 -12.96 -11.93 25.96
C GLY A 28 -11.58 -12.28 25.42
N ILE A 29 -11.02 -13.43 25.84
CA ILE A 29 -9.71 -13.91 25.38
C ILE A 29 -9.75 -14.19 23.87
N VAL A 30 -10.76 -14.93 23.40
CA VAL A 30 -10.90 -15.25 21.97
C VAL A 30 -11.01 -13.97 21.14
N SER A 31 -11.85 -13.02 21.57
CA SER A 31 -12.03 -11.76 20.87
C SER A 31 -10.76 -10.92 20.86
N PHE A 32 -10.01 -10.85 21.96
CA PHE A 32 -8.72 -10.16 22.01
C PHE A 32 -7.71 -10.73 21.00
N VAL A 33 -7.68 -12.06 20.83
CA VAL A 33 -6.80 -12.70 19.83
C VAL A 33 -7.24 -12.36 18.41
N MET A 34 -8.56 -12.33 18.16
CA MET A 34 -9.14 -12.15 16.81
C MET A 34 -9.22 -10.68 16.36
N ILE A 35 -9.28 -9.71 17.28
CA ILE A 35 -9.35 -8.29 16.93
C ILE A 35 -8.10 -7.89 16.14
N PRO A 36 -8.24 -7.19 14.98
CA PRO A 36 -7.11 -6.63 14.25
C PRO A 36 -6.28 -5.69 15.11
N LYS A 37 -4.96 -5.82 15.04
CA LYS A 37 -4.02 -5.03 15.82
C LYS A 37 -3.20 -4.16 14.88
N LEU A 38 -3.34 -2.84 15.04
CA LEU A 38 -2.66 -1.81 14.28
C LEU A 38 -1.82 -0.94 15.21
N GLU A 39 -0.85 -0.22 14.68
CA GLU A 39 -0.10 0.78 15.45
C GLU A 39 -0.96 2.01 15.72
N ASP A 40 -1.46 2.61 14.64
CA ASP A 40 -2.31 3.79 14.66
C ASP A 40 -3.60 3.53 13.85
N PRO A 41 -4.62 4.39 13.97
CA PRO A 41 -5.83 4.28 13.16
C PRO A 41 -5.49 4.30 11.67
N ALA A 42 -6.14 3.43 10.89
CA ALA A 42 -6.04 3.51 9.44
C ALA A 42 -6.58 4.87 8.96
N VAL A 43 -5.73 5.68 8.37
CA VAL A 43 -6.12 6.95 7.75
C VAL A 43 -6.46 6.68 6.29
N CYS A 44 -7.74 6.72 5.95
CA CYS A 44 -8.19 6.66 4.57
C CYS A 44 -8.28 8.09 4.03
N ALA A 45 -7.40 8.46 3.11
CA ALA A 45 -7.56 9.69 2.37
C ALA A 45 -8.74 9.57 1.42
N LYS A 46 -9.72 10.45 1.60
CA LYS A 46 -10.88 10.56 0.71
C LYS A 46 -10.58 11.44 -0.48
N GLN A 47 -9.38 11.30 -1.03
CA GLN A 47 -8.91 12.10 -2.16
C GLN A 47 -8.19 11.23 -3.18
N ALA A 48 -8.28 11.62 -4.44
CA ALA A 48 -7.54 11.05 -5.53
C ALA A 48 -6.99 12.14 -6.45
N GLN A 49 -5.92 11.83 -7.18
CA GLN A 49 -5.34 12.73 -8.17
C GLN A 49 -5.52 12.18 -9.58
N VAL A 50 -5.86 13.07 -10.50
CA VAL A 50 -5.87 12.79 -11.93
C VAL A 50 -4.76 13.61 -12.58
N VAL A 51 -3.77 12.91 -13.11
CA VAL A 51 -2.62 13.53 -13.81
C VAL A 51 -2.85 13.45 -15.30
N ILE A 52 -2.79 14.61 -15.97
CA ILE A 52 -2.94 14.75 -17.41
C ILE A 52 -1.61 15.25 -17.97
N VAL A 53 -1.07 14.55 -18.96
CA VAL A 53 0.19 14.94 -19.61
C VAL A 53 -0.09 15.35 -21.05
N TYR A 54 0.21 16.60 -21.39
CA TYR A 54 0.04 17.18 -22.71
C TYR A 54 1.35 17.84 -23.18
N PRO A 55 2.29 17.07 -23.71
CA PRO A 55 3.62 17.56 -24.08
C PRO A 55 3.58 18.73 -25.05
N GLY A 56 4.40 19.75 -24.80
CA GLY A 56 4.51 20.92 -25.68
C GLY A 56 3.41 21.98 -25.53
N ALA A 57 2.36 21.73 -24.74
CA ALA A 57 1.33 22.72 -24.46
C ALA A 57 1.74 23.67 -23.33
N SER A 58 1.38 24.96 -23.41
CA SER A 58 1.51 25.88 -22.31
C SER A 58 0.52 25.57 -21.18
N ALA A 59 0.76 26.05 -19.96
CA ALA A 59 -0.14 25.86 -18.83
C ALA A 59 -1.59 26.27 -19.15
N HIS A 60 -1.78 27.40 -19.82
CA HIS A 60 -3.10 27.87 -20.25
C HIS A 60 -3.76 26.98 -21.31
N GLN A 61 -2.97 26.41 -22.23
CA GLN A 61 -3.50 25.44 -23.19
C GLN A 61 -3.88 24.11 -22.54
N VAL A 62 -3.09 23.68 -21.54
CA VAL A 62 -3.40 22.48 -20.74
C VAL A 62 -4.71 22.69 -19.99
N GLU A 63 -4.90 23.86 -19.36
CA GLU A 63 -6.12 24.24 -18.67
C GLU A 63 -7.34 24.14 -19.58
N LEU A 64 -7.35 24.92 -20.66
CA LEU A 64 -8.54 25.04 -21.53
C LEU A 64 -8.86 23.78 -22.34
N LYS A 65 -7.84 23.03 -22.79
CA LYS A 65 -8.04 21.93 -23.74
C LYS A 65 -8.06 20.56 -23.09
N ALA A 66 -7.46 20.41 -21.92
CA ALA A 66 -7.30 19.11 -21.28
C ALA A 66 -7.93 19.09 -19.89
N ALA A 67 -7.55 20.01 -18.99
CA ALA A 67 -8.03 19.98 -17.62
C ALA A 67 -9.54 20.23 -17.52
N GLN A 68 -10.05 21.30 -18.14
CA GLN A 68 -11.50 21.60 -18.15
C GLN A 68 -12.34 20.46 -18.71
N VAL A 69 -11.88 19.78 -19.75
CA VAL A 69 -12.61 18.67 -20.37
C VAL A 69 -12.74 17.50 -19.37
N VAL A 70 -11.71 17.24 -18.58
CA VAL A 70 -11.76 16.22 -17.52
C VAL A 70 -12.61 16.69 -16.35
N GLU A 71 -12.43 17.93 -15.89
CA GLU A 71 -13.23 18.52 -14.81
C GLU A 71 -14.73 18.45 -15.08
N ASP A 72 -15.16 18.75 -16.32
CA ASP A 72 -16.56 18.70 -16.70
C ASP A 72 -17.15 17.28 -16.57
N GLN A 73 -16.36 16.25 -16.84
CA GLN A 73 -16.77 14.87 -16.57
C GLN A 73 -16.80 14.55 -15.07
N LEU A 74 -15.82 15.05 -14.33
CA LEU A 74 -15.70 14.81 -12.89
C LEU A 74 -16.75 15.54 -12.07
N ARG A 75 -17.31 16.67 -12.54
CA ARG A 75 -18.43 17.38 -11.90
C ARG A 75 -19.69 16.53 -11.77
N ALA A 76 -19.81 15.48 -12.57
CA ALA A 76 -20.93 14.53 -12.48
C ALA A 76 -20.74 13.46 -11.39
N LEU A 77 -19.63 13.48 -10.65
CA LEU A 77 -19.40 12.56 -9.54
C LEU A 77 -20.24 12.96 -8.32
N PRO A 78 -20.83 11.99 -7.61
CA PRO A 78 -21.50 12.26 -6.34
C PRO A 78 -20.46 12.50 -5.23
N ASP A 79 -20.91 13.18 -4.19
CA ASP A 79 -20.19 13.32 -2.92
C ASP A 79 -18.79 13.95 -3.03
N VAL A 80 -18.55 14.79 -4.06
CA VAL A 80 -17.32 15.57 -4.21
C VAL A 80 -17.42 16.80 -3.31
N TYR A 81 -16.47 16.93 -2.39
CA TYR A 81 -16.34 18.09 -1.51
C TYR A 81 -15.62 19.24 -2.20
N GLU A 82 -14.43 18.97 -2.75
CA GLU A 82 -13.61 19.97 -3.43
C GLU A 82 -12.88 19.35 -4.64
N MET A 83 -12.71 20.15 -5.67
CA MET A 83 -11.88 19.83 -6.82
C MET A 83 -10.89 20.96 -7.06
N ARG A 84 -9.59 20.64 -6.97
CA ARG A 84 -8.50 21.61 -7.17
C ARG A 84 -7.66 21.19 -8.36
N THR A 85 -7.48 22.11 -9.29
CA THR A 85 -6.67 21.87 -10.49
C THR A 85 -5.45 22.77 -10.51
N GLU A 86 -4.30 22.17 -10.73
CA GLU A 86 -3.03 22.85 -10.93
C GLU A 86 -2.52 22.56 -12.33
N CYS A 87 -2.31 23.63 -13.12
CA CYS A 87 -1.86 23.51 -14.50
C CYS A 87 -0.43 24.02 -14.66
N TYR A 88 0.41 23.19 -15.26
CA TYR A 88 1.81 23.46 -15.58
C TYR A 88 2.04 23.36 -17.08
N ASN A 89 3.20 23.80 -17.56
CA ASN A 89 3.57 23.57 -18.95
C ASN A 89 3.71 22.06 -19.22
N GLY A 90 2.86 21.56 -20.10
CA GLY A 90 2.83 20.15 -20.49
C GLY A 90 2.11 19.21 -19.54
N MET A 91 1.52 19.68 -18.41
CA MET A 91 0.90 18.81 -17.44
C MET A 91 -0.19 19.54 -16.63
N ALA A 92 -1.26 18.82 -16.28
CA ALA A 92 -2.21 19.25 -15.25
C ALA A 92 -2.38 18.16 -14.18
N MET A 93 -2.71 18.60 -12.98
CA MET A 93 -2.98 17.74 -11.84
C MET A 93 -4.30 18.19 -11.20
N ILE A 94 -5.30 17.31 -11.22
CA ILE A 94 -6.62 17.54 -10.64
C ILE A 94 -6.71 16.71 -9.37
N THR A 95 -6.79 17.35 -8.23
CA THR A 95 -7.05 16.69 -6.94
C THR A 95 -8.54 16.74 -6.68
N VAL A 96 -9.15 15.58 -6.50
CA VAL A 96 -10.57 15.41 -6.17
C VAL A 96 -10.66 14.93 -4.74
N GLU A 97 -11.34 15.68 -3.88
CA GLU A 97 -11.61 15.33 -2.50
C GLU A 97 -13.10 15.00 -2.34
N PHE A 98 -13.39 13.85 -1.72
CA PHE A 98 -14.74 13.42 -1.42
C PHE A 98 -15.18 13.86 -0.03
N GLU A 99 -16.50 13.97 0.18
CA GLU A 99 -17.05 14.36 1.47
C GLU A 99 -16.65 13.41 2.61
N MET A 100 -16.49 13.96 3.80
CA MET A 100 -16.17 13.16 5.01
C MET A 100 -17.27 12.16 5.39
N THR A 101 -18.49 12.35 4.90
CA THR A 101 -19.64 11.46 5.07
C THR A 101 -19.53 10.15 4.31
N VAL A 102 -18.71 10.08 3.24
CA VAL A 102 -18.46 8.85 2.50
C VAL A 102 -17.79 7.82 3.40
N LEU A 103 -18.36 6.65 3.53
CA LEU A 103 -17.78 5.59 4.35
C LEU A 103 -16.56 4.95 3.65
N ASN A 104 -15.57 4.54 4.43
CA ASN A 104 -14.36 3.92 3.89
C ASN A 104 -14.64 2.69 3.00
N LYS A 105 -15.68 1.92 3.32
CA LYS A 105 -16.09 0.75 2.52
C LYS A 105 -16.64 1.11 1.12
N ASP A 106 -17.16 2.33 0.96
CA ASP A 106 -17.77 2.82 -0.28
C ASP A 106 -16.77 3.64 -1.12
N LEU A 107 -15.61 3.97 -0.54
CA LEU A 107 -14.60 4.83 -1.17
C LEU A 107 -14.01 4.21 -2.46
N GLU A 108 -13.78 2.90 -2.47
CA GLU A 108 -13.31 2.19 -3.68
C GLU A 108 -14.29 2.35 -4.85
N GLN A 109 -15.59 2.31 -4.58
CA GLN A 109 -16.62 2.54 -5.60
C GLN A 109 -16.55 3.97 -6.16
N HIS A 110 -16.29 4.97 -5.32
CA HIS A 110 -16.10 6.36 -5.75
C HIS A 110 -14.86 6.51 -6.62
N PHE A 111 -13.76 5.85 -6.28
CA PHE A 111 -12.55 5.83 -7.10
C PHE A 111 -12.77 5.12 -8.44
N ASP A 112 -13.53 4.04 -8.49
CA ASP A 112 -13.90 3.39 -9.74
C ASP A 112 -14.77 4.29 -10.64
N LEU A 113 -15.72 5.01 -10.04
CA LEU A 113 -16.50 6.02 -10.74
C LEU A 113 -15.61 7.14 -11.30
N LEU A 114 -14.66 7.62 -10.50
CA LEU A 114 -13.70 8.64 -10.91
C LEU A 114 -12.84 8.15 -12.09
N ARG A 115 -12.29 6.93 -12.04
CA ARG A 115 -11.53 6.33 -13.15
C ARG A 115 -12.37 6.24 -14.41
N ARG A 116 -13.63 5.79 -14.28
CA ARG A 116 -14.56 5.69 -15.40
C ARG A 116 -14.85 7.06 -16.02
N LYS A 117 -15.19 8.06 -15.20
CA LYS A 117 -15.47 9.42 -15.67
C LYS A 117 -14.25 10.07 -16.31
N THR A 118 -13.08 9.88 -15.74
CA THR A 118 -11.82 10.34 -16.33
C THR A 118 -11.57 9.71 -17.70
N SER A 119 -11.88 8.43 -17.88
CA SER A 119 -11.71 7.74 -19.18
C SER A 119 -12.74 8.13 -20.24
N GLU A 120 -13.90 8.68 -19.86
CA GLU A 120 -14.93 9.22 -20.77
C GLU A 120 -14.53 10.56 -21.39
N ALA A 121 -13.54 11.26 -20.81
CA ALA A 121 -13.08 12.56 -21.28
C ALA A 121 -12.39 12.46 -22.65
N ARG A 122 -12.84 13.26 -23.61
CA ARG A 122 -12.26 13.29 -24.96
C ARG A 122 -11.14 14.33 -25.01
N LEU A 123 -9.93 13.87 -24.85
CA LEU A 123 -8.74 14.71 -24.88
C LEU A 123 -8.26 15.01 -26.30
N PRO A 124 -7.55 16.14 -26.51
CA PRO A 124 -7.00 16.50 -27.80
C PRO A 124 -5.88 15.55 -28.23
N GLN A 125 -5.60 15.54 -29.55
CA GLN A 125 -4.48 14.77 -30.09
C GLN A 125 -3.14 15.25 -29.49
N GLY A 126 -2.27 14.30 -29.14
CA GLY A 126 -0.99 14.57 -28.49
C GLY A 126 -1.05 14.59 -26.96
N CYS A 127 -2.23 14.56 -26.37
CA CYS A 127 -2.40 14.34 -24.94
C CYS A 127 -2.33 12.84 -24.62
N TYR A 128 -1.62 12.46 -23.56
CA TYR A 128 -1.63 11.08 -23.09
C TYR A 128 -2.91 10.76 -22.30
N ALA A 129 -3.25 9.48 -22.20
CA ALA A 129 -4.36 9.05 -21.37
C ALA A 129 -4.15 9.51 -19.92
N PRO A 130 -5.19 10.05 -19.24
CA PRO A 130 -5.07 10.50 -17.87
C PRO A 130 -4.72 9.34 -16.94
N ILE A 131 -3.89 9.62 -15.96
CA ILE A 131 -3.48 8.66 -14.93
C ILE A 131 -4.21 9.03 -13.64
N VAL A 132 -4.97 8.10 -13.09
CA VAL A 132 -5.63 8.27 -11.79
C VAL A 132 -4.78 7.63 -10.71
N ILE A 133 -4.45 8.42 -9.69
CA ILE A 133 -3.69 8.03 -8.51
C ILE A 133 -4.65 8.15 -7.32
N ASP A 134 -5.11 7.03 -6.80
CA ASP A 134 -6.05 6.93 -5.69
C ASP A 134 -5.46 6.23 -4.45
N ASP A 135 -4.19 5.87 -4.54
CA ASP A 135 -3.44 5.15 -3.51
C ASP A 135 -2.38 6.02 -2.81
N MET A 136 -2.59 7.32 -2.79
CA MET A 136 -1.62 8.30 -2.27
C MET A 136 -1.28 8.11 -0.80
N MET A 137 -2.20 7.51 -0.02
CA MET A 137 -2.05 7.31 1.42
C MET A 137 -1.74 5.86 1.80
N ASP A 138 -1.41 5.00 0.86
CA ASP A 138 -0.92 3.67 1.18
C ASP A 138 0.39 3.80 1.99
N THR A 139 0.30 3.47 3.27
CA THR A 139 1.47 3.46 4.16
C THR A 139 2.20 2.14 4.04
N TYR A 140 3.52 2.22 3.89
CA TYR A 140 4.36 1.03 3.87
C TYR A 140 4.79 0.68 5.28
N GLY A 141 4.14 -0.30 5.88
CA GLY A 141 4.44 -0.76 7.23
C GLY A 141 5.73 -1.59 7.35
N ILE A 142 6.25 -2.10 6.22
CA ILE A 142 7.51 -2.84 6.20
C ILE A 142 8.41 -2.25 5.12
N PHE A 143 9.64 -1.96 5.50
CA PHE A 143 10.63 -1.36 4.63
C PHE A 143 11.95 -2.11 4.75
N TYR A 144 12.32 -2.80 3.68
CA TYR A 144 13.58 -3.51 3.56
C TYR A 144 14.51 -2.80 2.58
N ALA A 145 15.80 -2.86 2.86
CA ALA A 145 16.85 -2.48 1.94
C ALA A 145 17.53 -3.74 1.38
N LEU A 146 17.49 -3.93 0.06
CA LEU A 146 18.29 -4.92 -0.64
C LEU A 146 19.64 -4.30 -0.99
N LYS A 147 20.66 -4.66 -0.24
CA LYS A 147 22.04 -4.21 -0.44
C LYS A 147 22.78 -5.16 -1.37
N SER A 148 23.74 -4.63 -2.08
CA SER A 148 24.58 -5.37 -3.03
C SER A 148 26.05 -5.15 -2.74
N ASP A 149 26.82 -6.23 -2.80
CA ASP A 149 28.27 -6.18 -2.82
C ASP A 149 28.76 -6.63 -4.20
N GLY A 150 28.87 -5.64 -5.12
CA GLY A 150 29.38 -5.84 -6.47
C GLY A 150 28.37 -6.19 -7.56
N TYR A 151 27.08 -6.32 -7.26
CA TYR A 151 26.05 -6.55 -8.28
C TYR A 151 25.57 -5.24 -8.92
N SER A 152 25.28 -5.30 -10.21
CA SER A 152 24.70 -4.21 -10.98
C SER A 152 23.21 -4.00 -10.66
N TYR A 153 22.67 -2.81 -10.98
CA TYR A 153 21.23 -2.54 -10.79
C TYR A 153 20.30 -3.56 -11.48
N PRO A 154 20.54 -4.02 -12.72
CA PRO A 154 19.68 -5.02 -13.36
C PRO A 154 19.68 -6.37 -12.66
N GLU A 155 20.82 -6.77 -12.10
CA GLU A 155 20.90 -8.01 -11.32
C GLU A 155 20.15 -7.88 -10.01
N MET A 156 20.32 -6.76 -9.30
CA MET A 156 19.55 -6.45 -8.09
C MET A 156 18.05 -6.41 -8.37
N ASP A 157 17.61 -5.79 -9.47
CA ASP A 157 16.21 -5.68 -9.86
C ASP A 157 15.57 -7.05 -10.11
N ARG A 158 16.32 -7.98 -10.73
CA ARG A 158 15.84 -9.36 -10.95
C ARG A 158 15.47 -10.03 -9.63
N TYR A 159 16.33 -9.93 -8.62
CA TYR A 159 16.08 -10.52 -7.31
C TYR A 159 15.07 -9.72 -6.50
N ALA A 160 15.04 -8.40 -6.62
CA ALA A 160 14.00 -7.57 -6.03
C ALA A 160 12.60 -7.93 -6.57
N LYS A 161 12.48 -8.18 -7.87
CA LYS A 161 11.24 -8.66 -8.50
C LYS A 161 10.85 -10.08 -8.05
N LEU A 162 11.81 -10.95 -7.82
CA LEU A 162 11.56 -12.28 -7.23
C LEU A 162 11.00 -12.14 -5.81
N LEU A 163 11.67 -11.35 -4.97
CA LEU A 163 11.22 -11.03 -3.61
C LEU A 163 9.82 -10.41 -3.61
N ARG A 164 9.59 -9.40 -4.47
CA ARG A 164 8.27 -8.78 -4.63
C ARG A 164 7.19 -9.80 -4.92
N ARG A 165 7.41 -10.69 -5.89
CA ARG A 165 6.44 -11.71 -6.28
C ARG A 165 6.13 -12.66 -5.13
N ASN A 166 7.16 -13.10 -4.40
CA ASN A 166 7.01 -14.03 -3.29
C ASN A 166 6.34 -13.37 -2.08
N ILE A 167 6.67 -12.12 -1.76
CA ILE A 167 6.03 -11.35 -0.69
C ILE A 167 4.56 -11.06 -1.01
N LEU A 168 4.23 -10.75 -2.27
CA LEU A 168 2.83 -10.54 -2.70
C LEU A 168 1.94 -11.80 -2.53
N SER A 169 2.53 -12.99 -2.47
CA SER A 169 1.77 -14.23 -2.21
C SER A 169 1.35 -14.39 -0.75
N VAL A 170 1.88 -13.58 0.16
CA VAL A 170 1.56 -13.65 1.59
C VAL A 170 0.17 -13.04 1.83
N LYS A 171 -0.70 -13.80 2.51
CA LYS A 171 -2.04 -13.33 2.86
C LYS A 171 -1.96 -12.12 3.79
N GLY A 172 -2.64 -11.04 3.42
CA GLY A 172 -2.65 -9.78 4.21
C GLY A 172 -1.71 -8.70 3.65
N VAL A 173 -0.88 -9.02 2.67
CA VAL A 173 -0.11 -8.03 1.90
C VAL A 173 -1.00 -7.44 0.82
N LYS A 174 -1.09 -6.11 0.78
CA LYS A 174 -1.85 -5.32 -0.21
C LYS A 174 -1.01 -5.03 -1.44
N ARG A 175 0.21 -4.53 -1.22
CA ARG A 175 1.09 -4.05 -2.29
C ARG A 175 2.56 -4.19 -1.88
N VAL A 176 3.41 -4.42 -2.87
CA VAL A 176 4.87 -4.38 -2.71
C VAL A 176 5.47 -3.51 -3.81
N ASN A 177 6.14 -2.45 -3.42
CA ASN A 177 6.82 -1.54 -4.35
C ASN A 177 8.34 -1.66 -4.20
N ILE A 178 9.04 -1.55 -5.34
CA ILE A 178 10.49 -1.48 -5.38
C ILE A 178 10.85 -0.04 -5.71
N VAL A 179 11.69 0.59 -4.89
CA VAL A 179 12.13 1.98 -5.04
C VAL A 179 13.65 2.02 -5.15
N GLY A 180 14.16 3.01 -5.88
CA GLY A 180 15.61 3.23 -6.02
C GLY A 180 16.23 2.61 -7.29
N TYR A 181 15.41 1.92 -8.11
CA TYR A 181 15.86 1.40 -9.38
C TYR A 181 16.20 2.53 -10.36
N ARG A 182 17.31 2.38 -11.08
CA ARG A 182 17.67 3.24 -12.22
C ARG A 182 17.24 2.59 -13.51
N ASP A 183 16.42 3.28 -14.28
CA ASP A 183 15.99 2.80 -15.59
C ASP A 183 17.17 2.69 -16.53
N GLN A 184 17.35 1.51 -17.15
CA GLN A 184 18.28 1.34 -18.24
C GLN A 184 17.66 1.90 -19.52
N VAL A 185 18.46 2.63 -20.25
CA VAL A 185 18.10 3.19 -21.55
C VAL A 185 19.13 2.78 -22.59
N ILE A 186 18.74 2.72 -23.85
CA ILE A 186 19.64 2.61 -24.96
C ILE A 186 19.84 4.03 -25.51
N ASP A 187 21.02 4.57 -25.27
CA ASP A 187 21.41 5.88 -25.79
C ASP A 187 21.93 5.72 -27.23
N ILE A 188 21.30 6.48 -28.12
CA ILE A 188 21.65 6.48 -29.56
C ILE A 188 22.16 7.86 -29.92
N THR A 189 23.46 8.02 -29.95
CA THR A 189 24.10 9.28 -30.27
C THR A 189 24.43 9.35 -31.77
N LEU A 190 23.72 10.23 -32.48
CA LEU A 190 23.89 10.42 -33.91
C LEU A 190 25.10 11.30 -34.22
N SER A 191 26.00 10.84 -35.10
CA SER A 191 27.11 11.65 -35.59
C SER A 191 26.65 12.57 -36.73
N LYS A 192 26.68 13.88 -36.47
CA LYS A 192 26.28 14.90 -37.46
C LYS A 192 27.08 14.82 -38.74
N GLU A 193 28.38 14.50 -38.62
CA GLU A 193 29.27 14.37 -39.78
C GLU A 193 28.91 13.15 -40.64
N GLN A 194 28.64 12.01 -40.02
CA GLN A 194 28.31 10.78 -40.72
C GLN A 194 26.90 10.87 -41.36
N ILE A 195 25.95 11.49 -40.69
CA ILE A 195 24.60 11.76 -41.24
C ILE A 195 24.72 12.61 -42.50
N SER A 196 25.50 13.72 -42.46
CA SER A 196 25.66 14.62 -43.59
C SER A 196 26.40 13.97 -44.74
N ARG A 197 27.46 13.19 -44.48
CA ARG A 197 28.22 12.46 -45.52
C ARG A 197 27.41 11.39 -46.23
N ASN A 198 26.50 10.74 -45.51
CA ASN A 198 25.68 9.65 -46.03
C ASN A 198 24.31 10.09 -46.58
N GLY A 199 24.01 11.40 -46.54
CA GLY A 199 22.75 11.95 -47.04
C GLY A 199 21.53 11.46 -46.28
N LEU A 200 21.67 11.13 -45.00
CA LEU A 200 20.58 10.72 -44.10
C LEU A 200 19.89 11.95 -43.54
N ILE A 201 18.58 11.85 -43.39
CA ILE A 201 17.78 12.88 -42.76
C ILE A 201 17.49 12.42 -41.32
N PRO A 202 17.80 13.22 -40.27
CA PRO A 202 17.57 12.84 -38.87
C PRO A 202 16.12 12.39 -38.57
N THR A 203 15.14 12.98 -39.21
CA THR A 203 13.75 12.60 -39.06
C THR A 203 13.41 11.19 -39.55
N GLN A 204 14.11 10.72 -40.59
CA GLN A 204 14.00 9.33 -41.09
C GLN A 204 14.53 8.33 -40.07
N VAL A 205 15.69 8.65 -39.44
CA VAL A 205 16.24 7.84 -38.36
C VAL A 205 15.26 7.77 -37.17
N MET A 206 14.68 8.91 -36.79
CA MET A 206 13.66 8.98 -35.73
C MET A 206 12.44 8.13 -36.07
N MET A 207 11.91 8.22 -37.31
CA MET A 207 10.76 7.40 -37.73
C MET A 207 11.10 5.91 -37.75
N ALA A 208 12.30 5.54 -38.16
CA ALA A 208 12.73 4.15 -38.15
C ALA A 208 12.81 3.62 -36.72
N LEU A 209 13.38 4.40 -35.79
CA LEU A 209 13.46 4.05 -34.36
C LEU A 209 12.07 3.97 -33.70
N GLN A 210 11.12 4.84 -34.06
CA GLN A 210 9.73 4.78 -33.55
C GLN A 210 8.99 3.51 -33.99
N ASN A 211 9.44 2.85 -35.04
CA ASN A 211 8.88 1.60 -35.52
C ASN A 211 9.62 0.35 -35.01
N VAL A 212 10.69 0.54 -34.23
CA VAL A 212 11.42 -0.55 -33.57
C VAL A 212 10.47 -1.31 -32.62
N GLY A 213 10.51 -2.62 -32.71
CA GLY A 213 9.71 -3.50 -31.85
C GLY A 213 8.21 -3.56 -32.20
N LYS A 214 7.73 -2.88 -33.26
CA LYS A 214 6.36 -3.04 -33.71
C LYS A 214 6.20 -4.34 -34.49
N GLU A 215 5.38 -5.25 -33.96
CA GLU A 215 4.95 -6.45 -34.64
C GLU A 215 3.64 -6.20 -35.38
N TYR A 216 3.61 -6.51 -36.65
CA TYR A 216 2.41 -6.44 -37.48
C TYR A 216 1.84 -7.84 -37.68
N ASN A 217 0.53 -7.99 -37.47
CA ASN A 217 -0.17 -9.22 -37.80
C ASN A 217 -0.31 -9.33 -39.33
N ALA A 218 0.46 -10.22 -39.94
CA ALA A 218 0.43 -10.45 -41.38
C ALA A 218 -0.63 -11.48 -41.85
N GLY A 219 -1.55 -11.85 -40.93
CA GLY A 219 -2.60 -12.80 -41.21
C GLY A 219 -2.29 -14.23 -40.79
N LYS A 220 -2.98 -15.19 -41.37
CA LYS A 220 -2.81 -16.60 -41.06
C LYS A 220 -2.49 -17.36 -42.35
N MET A 221 -1.49 -18.23 -42.29
CA MET A 221 -1.16 -19.16 -43.38
C MET A 221 -1.62 -20.56 -43.00
N GLN A 222 -2.23 -21.27 -43.94
CA GLN A 222 -2.60 -22.66 -43.74
C GLN A 222 -1.44 -23.55 -44.19
N VAL A 223 -0.94 -24.39 -43.29
CA VAL A 223 0.11 -25.37 -43.56
C VAL A 223 -0.46 -26.76 -43.21
N GLY A 224 -0.93 -27.46 -44.25
CA GLY A 224 -1.65 -28.71 -44.08
C GLY A 224 -2.99 -28.50 -43.36
N THR A 225 -3.16 -29.15 -42.21
CA THR A 225 -4.35 -29.00 -41.35
C THR A 225 -4.26 -27.84 -40.37
N ASP A 226 -3.07 -27.26 -40.18
CA ASP A 226 -2.82 -26.25 -39.14
C ASP A 226 -2.87 -24.83 -39.72
N ARG A 227 -3.36 -23.89 -38.91
CA ARG A 227 -3.34 -22.45 -39.19
C ARG A 227 -2.30 -21.77 -38.35
N ILE A 228 -1.22 -21.34 -39.01
CA ILE A 228 -0.12 -20.62 -38.37
C ILE A 228 -0.33 -19.12 -38.53
N GLN A 229 -0.26 -18.38 -37.43
CA GLN A 229 -0.33 -16.92 -37.44
C GLN A 229 1.01 -16.35 -37.90
N MET A 230 0.97 -15.57 -38.99
CA MET A 230 2.15 -14.87 -39.47
C MET A 230 2.30 -13.50 -38.80
N ARG A 231 3.48 -13.23 -38.32
CA ARG A 231 3.88 -11.92 -37.76
C ARG A 231 5.03 -11.38 -38.59
N VAL A 232 4.94 -10.11 -38.92
CA VAL A 232 6.01 -9.36 -39.57
C VAL A 232 6.46 -8.28 -38.59
N GLY A 233 7.74 -8.29 -38.24
CA GLY A 233 8.36 -7.34 -37.35
C GLY A 233 9.75 -7.82 -37.01
N ALA A 234 10.67 -6.91 -36.82
CA ALA A 234 11.98 -7.21 -36.30
C ALA A 234 11.90 -7.23 -34.77
N ARG A 235 12.11 -8.40 -34.19
CA ARG A 235 12.29 -8.51 -32.75
C ARG A 235 13.67 -7.98 -32.41
N MET A 236 13.73 -6.97 -31.58
CA MET A 236 14.97 -6.35 -31.11
C MET A 236 15.19 -6.79 -29.67
N ASP A 237 16.02 -7.78 -29.46
CA ASP A 237 16.29 -8.34 -28.13
C ASP A 237 17.55 -7.74 -27.49
N ASN A 238 18.47 -7.24 -28.31
CA ASN A 238 19.78 -6.75 -27.90
C ASN A 238 20.15 -5.42 -28.56
N GLU A 239 21.19 -4.75 -28.05
CA GLU A 239 21.74 -3.53 -28.63
C GLU A 239 22.34 -3.78 -30.04
N ASP A 240 22.82 -4.97 -30.28
CA ASP A 240 23.37 -5.33 -31.58
C ASP A 240 22.30 -5.40 -32.66
N ASP A 241 21.11 -5.87 -32.32
CA ASP A 241 19.93 -5.84 -33.22
C ASP A 241 19.60 -4.41 -33.64
N ILE A 242 19.71 -3.46 -32.70
CA ILE A 242 19.51 -2.04 -32.98
C ILE A 242 20.63 -1.46 -33.83
N ARG A 243 21.90 -1.82 -33.58
CA ARG A 243 23.04 -1.41 -34.39
C ARG A 243 22.94 -1.91 -35.84
N ASP A 244 22.46 -3.13 -36.02
CA ASP A 244 22.31 -3.76 -37.32
C ASP A 244 21.04 -3.33 -38.07
N MET A 245 20.22 -2.50 -37.45
CA MET A 245 19.01 -1.96 -38.09
C MET A 245 19.35 -1.21 -39.39
N GLN A 246 18.66 -1.57 -40.45
CA GLN A 246 18.89 -0.98 -41.75
C GLN A 246 18.11 0.32 -41.94
N LEU A 247 18.81 1.38 -42.26
CA LEU A 247 18.29 2.69 -42.62
C LEU A 247 18.41 2.89 -44.13
N LYS A 248 17.36 3.40 -44.76
CA LYS A 248 17.36 3.77 -46.18
C LYS A 248 17.49 5.28 -46.33
N THR A 249 18.36 5.70 -47.22
CA THR A 249 18.48 7.11 -47.63
C THR A 249 17.44 7.45 -48.71
N VAL A 250 17.30 8.73 -48.99
CA VAL A 250 16.45 9.23 -50.08
C VAL A 250 16.87 8.65 -51.44
N ASP A 251 18.17 8.46 -51.63
CA ASP A 251 18.78 7.90 -52.87
C ASP A 251 18.71 6.37 -52.91
N GLY A 252 18.03 5.71 -52.00
CA GLY A 252 17.82 4.26 -51.96
C GLY A 252 19.01 3.44 -51.46
N LYS A 253 20.10 4.07 -50.98
CA LYS A 253 21.22 3.38 -50.34
C LYS A 253 20.80 2.91 -48.94
N THR A 254 21.33 1.77 -48.52
CA THR A 254 21.06 1.17 -47.21
C THR A 254 22.29 1.23 -46.33
N PHE A 255 22.18 1.68 -45.12
CA PHE A 255 23.22 1.73 -44.07
C PHE A 255 22.71 1.04 -42.81
N ARG A 256 23.65 0.55 -41.99
CA ARG A 256 23.31 0.13 -40.64
C ARG A 256 23.29 1.34 -39.70
N LEU A 257 22.43 1.31 -38.70
CA LEU A 257 22.36 2.38 -37.70
C LEU A 257 23.74 2.56 -37.01
N GLY A 258 24.42 1.47 -36.70
CA GLY A 258 25.77 1.50 -36.10
C GLY A 258 26.84 2.16 -36.92
N ASP A 259 26.65 2.35 -38.27
CA ASP A 259 27.60 3.07 -39.12
C ASP A 259 27.48 4.60 -38.95
N VAL A 260 26.35 5.09 -38.45
CA VAL A 260 26.05 6.53 -38.35
C VAL A 260 25.69 6.99 -36.93
N ALA A 261 25.54 6.05 -36.00
CA ALA A 261 25.23 6.30 -34.60
C ALA A 261 26.02 5.40 -33.66
N GLU A 262 26.38 5.93 -32.50
CA GLU A 262 26.84 5.14 -31.36
C GLU A 262 25.64 4.64 -30.60
N VAL A 263 25.51 3.32 -30.45
CA VAL A 263 24.44 2.67 -29.69
C VAL A 263 25.04 2.09 -28.43
N LYS A 264 24.60 2.59 -27.26
CA LYS A 264 25.15 2.19 -25.95
C LYS A 264 24.05 2.00 -24.92
N ARG A 265 24.10 0.88 -24.21
CA ARG A 265 23.27 0.71 -23.03
C ARG A 265 23.83 1.49 -21.86
N THR A 266 23.03 2.34 -21.26
CA THR A 266 23.40 3.19 -20.14
C THR A 266 22.22 3.32 -19.18
N TYR A 267 22.34 4.20 -18.21
CA TYR A 267 21.25 4.56 -17.31
C TYR A 267 20.72 5.94 -17.66
N ALA A 268 19.44 6.15 -17.43
CA ALA A 268 18.81 7.46 -17.64
C ALA A 268 19.57 8.56 -16.88
N ASP A 269 19.87 9.64 -17.58
CA ASP A 269 20.52 10.85 -17.05
C ASP A 269 19.66 12.08 -17.41
N PRO A 270 19.33 12.96 -16.45
CA PRO A 270 19.71 12.93 -15.03
C PRO A 270 19.02 11.81 -14.24
N GLN A 271 19.70 11.33 -13.19
CA GLN A 271 19.12 10.37 -12.28
C GLN A 271 17.98 11.04 -11.48
N THR A 272 16.74 10.63 -11.73
CA THR A 272 15.54 11.17 -11.07
C THR A 272 15.21 10.49 -9.75
N ARG A 273 15.62 9.24 -9.56
CA ARG A 273 15.35 8.42 -8.38
C ARG A 273 16.58 7.62 -8.01
N GLY A 274 16.84 7.50 -6.71
CA GLY A 274 17.92 6.69 -6.18
C GLY A 274 17.65 6.34 -4.72
N PHE A 275 18.13 5.17 -4.32
CA PHE A 275 18.11 4.75 -2.93
C PHE A 275 19.51 4.25 -2.56
N PHE A 276 20.04 4.75 -1.46
CA PHE A 276 21.40 4.46 -1.01
C PHE A 276 21.37 4.09 0.48
N VAL A 277 22.16 3.10 0.84
CA VAL A 277 22.37 2.70 2.22
C VAL A 277 23.87 2.66 2.46
N ASP A 278 24.34 3.35 3.51
CA ASP A 278 25.78 3.50 3.84
C ASP A 278 26.61 4.01 2.65
N GLY A 279 26.03 4.92 1.83
CA GLY A 279 26.66 5.48 0.65
C GLY A 279 26.75 4.54 -0.57
N LYS A 280 26.26 3.30 -0.47
CA LYS A 280 26.22 2.33 -1.57
C LYS A 280 24.82 2.28 -2.20
N PRO A 281 24.71 2.06 -3.51
CA PRO A 281 23.44 1.85 -4.18
C PRO A 281 22.72 0.63 -3.61
N ALA A 282 21.42 0.80 -3.36
CA ALA A 282 20.56 -0.25 -2.84
C ALA A 282 19.17 -0.16 -3.50
N LEU A 283 18.34 -1.17 -3.32
CA LEU A 283 16.92 -1.14 -3.69
C LEU A 283 16.07 -1.25 -2.43
N ALA A 284 15.07 -0.39 -2.32
CA ALA A 284 14.09 -0.47 -1.25
C ALA A 284 12.91 -1.35 -1.66
N ILE A 285 12.52 -2.27 -0.79
CA ILE A 285 11.33 -3.10 -0.94
C ILE A 285 10.34 -2.66 0.13
N CYS A 286 9.29 -1.98 -0.30
CA CYS A 286 8.27 -1.38 0.55
C CYS A 286 7.01 -2.23 0.48
N VAL A 287 6.52 -2.70 1.64
CA VAL A 287 5.36 -3.59 1.74
C VAL A 287 4.23 -2.85 2.44
N ALA A 288 3.10 -2.70 1.77
CA ALA A 288 1.85 -2.22 2.34
C ALA A 288 0.96 -3.42 2.70
N MET A 289 0.32 -3.34 3.84
CA MET A 289 -0.59 -4.37 4.36
C MET A 289 -2.04 -3.93 4.22
N ASN A 290 -2.97 -4.89 4.21
CA ASN A 290 -4.40 -4.59 4.23
C ASN A 290 -4.83 -3.96 5.57
N ASP A 291 -5.89 -3.16 5.56
CA ASP A 291 -6.34 -2.39 6.73
C ASP A 291 -6.86 -3.26 7.89
N ASN A 292 -7.50 -4.39 7.58
CA ASN A 292 -8.16 -5.25 8.58
C ASN A 292 -7.37 -6.54 8.85
N VAL A 293 -6.08 -6.41 9.14
CA VAL A 293 -5.22 -7.58 9.42
C VAL A 293 -4.57 -7.47 10.80
N ILE A 294 -4.11 -8.60 11.31
CA ILE A 294 -3.25 -8.63 12.48
C ILE A 294 -1.82 -8.40 11.99
N VAL A 295 -1.37 -7.14 12.06
CA VAL A 295 -0.08 -6.69 11.52
C VAL A 295 1.10 -7.54 11.99
N PRO A 296 1.23 -7.94 13.28
CA PRO A 296 2.30 -8.82 13.73
C PRO A 296 2.33 -10.19 13.04
N ASP A 297 1.17 -10.77 12.72
CA ASP A 297 1.11 -12.10 12.08
C ASP A 297 1.50 -12.02 10.61
N VAL A 298 1.03 -10.98 9.91
CA VAL A 298 1.44 -10.69 8.52
C VAL A 298 2.95 -10.43 8.47
N GLY A 299 3.49 -9.67 9.43
CA GLY A 299 4.92 -9.39 9.53
C GLY A 299 5.75 -10.65 9.65
N LYS A 300 5.38 -11.58 10.54
CA LYS A 300 6.06 -12.87 10.69
C LYS A 300 6.00 -13.71 9.40
N ALA A 301 4.84 -13.71 8.73
CA ALA A 301 4.69 -14.44 7.47
C ALA A 301 5.53 -13.83 6.34
N VAL A 302 5.62 -12.50 6.26
CA VAL A 302 6.48 -11.78 5.31
C VAL A 302 7.96 -12.08 5.61
N GLU A 303 8.39 -12.01 6.86
CA GLU A 303 9.76 -12.30 7.26
C GLU A 303 10.16 -13.73 6.91
N ALA A 304 9.33 -14.72 7.24
CA ALA A 304 9.57 -16.11 6.88
C ALA A 304 9.68 -16.30 5.35
N LYS A 305 8.84 -15.57 4.57
CA LYS A 305 8.88 -15.65 3.11
C LYS A 305 10.10 -14.96 2.52
N VAL A 306 10.55 -13.86 3.12
CA VAL A 306 11.82 -13.20 2.77
C VAL A 306 12.99 -14.16 3.03
N ASP A 307 13.07 -14.76 4.21
CA ASP A 307 14.14 -15.68 4.59
C ASP A 307 14.17 -16.94 3.68
N GLU A 308 13.01 -17.44 3.30
CA GLU A 308 12.88 -18.54 2.33
C GLU A 308 13.44 -18.12 0.97
N THR A 309 13.03 -16.96 0.46
CA THR A 309 13.46 -16.44 -0.84
C THR A 309 14.95 -16.08 -0.87
N MET A 310 15.49 -15.55 0.24
CA MET A 310 16.91 -15.20 0.34
C MET A 310 17.83 -16.42 0.26
N LYS A 311 17.36 -17.63 0.50
CA LYS A 311 18.13 -18.86 0.26
C LYS A 311 18.36 -19.16 -1.21
N GLU A 312 17.50 -18.65 -2.09
CA GLU A 312 17.62 -18.76 -3.54
C GLU A 312 18.44 -17.62 -4.17
N VAL A 313 18.74 -16.58 -3.38
CA VAL A 313 19.47 -15.39 -3.82
C VAL A 313 20.97 -15.64 -3.64
N PRO A 314 21.83 -15.25 -4.62
CA PRO A 314 23.25 -15.48 -4.55
C PRO A 314 23.92 -14.70 -3.42
N VAL A 315 25.05 -15.21 -2.95
CA VAL A 315 25.89 -14.56 -1.94
C VAL A 315 26.35 -13.20 -2.43
N GLY A 316 26.29 -12.18 -1.56
CA GLY A 316 26.63 -10.79 -1.90
C GLY A 316 25.41 -9.87 -2.03
N LEU A 317 24.19 -10.43 -2.07
CA LEU A 317 22.96 -9.68 -1.87
C LEU A 317 22.46 -9.91 -0.43
N THR A 318 22.20 -8.84 0.29
CA THR A 318 21.73 -8.91 1.68
C THR A 318 20.49 -8.06 1.87
N MET A 319 19.57 -8.57 2.70
CA MET A 319 18.35 -7.86 3.04
C MET A 319 18.47 -7.29 4.46
N GLU A 320 18.27 -5.99 4.59
CA GLU A 320 18.29 -5.31 5.88
C GLU A 320 16.92 -4.73 6.19
N LYS A 321 16.46 -4.91 7.44
CA LYS A 321 15.24 -4.28 7.94
C LYS A 321 15.54 -2.82 8.27
N MET A 322 14.95 -1.89 7.52
CA MET A 322 15.04 -0.45 7.78
C MET A 322 13.93 0.02 8.72
N PHE A 323 12.71 -0.45 8.45
CA PHE A 323 11.54 -0.22 9.29
C PHE A 323 10.64 -1.44 9.29
N PHE A 324 10.15 -1.83 10.45
CA PHE A 324 9.31 -3.01 10.59
C PHE A 324 8.19 -2.75 11.59
N GLN A 325 7.08 -2.20 11.08
CA GLN A 325 5.89 -1.86 11.88
C GLN A 325 5.35 -3.02 12.72
N PRO A 326 5.38 -4.30 12.25
CA PRO A 326 4.91 -5.42 13.07
C PRO A 326 5.57 -5.53 14.43
N ASP A 327 6.87 -5.23 14.53
CA ASP A 327 7.59 -5.22 15.82
C ASP A 327 7.09 -4.08 16.72
N LYS A 328 6.83 -2.90 16.15
CA LYS A 328 6.30 -1.74 16.88
C LYS A 328 4.87 -1.97 17.39
N VAL A 329 4.02 -2.60 16.58
CA VAL A 329 2.68 -3.00 17.00
C VAL A 329 2.74 -4.01 18.14
N ASN A 330 3.61 -5.01 18.02
CA ASN A 330 3.77 -6.03 19.06
C ASN A 330 4.29 -5.43 20.38
N GLU A 331 5.26 -4.53 20.31
CA GLU A 331 5.79 -3.78 21.46
C GLU A 331 4.68 -2.93 22.13
N ALA A 332 3.89 -2.19 21.33
CA ALA A 332 2.81 -1.36 21.83
C ALA A 332 1.69 -2.17 22.50
N VAL A 333 1.25 -3.28 21.88
CA VAL A 333 0.22 -4.16 22.44
C VAL A 333 0.71 -4.87 23.70
N SER A 334 1.94 -5.38 23.69
CA SER A 334 2.53 -6.03 24.85
C SER A 334 2.74 -5.06 26.02
N GLY A 335 3.27 -3.87 25.76
CA GLY A 335 3.43 -2.81 26.75
C GLY A 335 2.09 -2.39 27.36
N PHE A 336 1.05 -2.23 26.50
CA PHE A 336 -0.30 -1.94 27.00
C PHE A 336 -0.84 -3.05 27.91
N MET A 337 -0.72 -4.31 27.51
CA MET A 337 -1.21 -5.43 28.33
C MET A 337 -0.51 -5.49 29.70
N MET A 338 0.78 -5.18 29.72
CA MET A 338 1.53 -5.08 30.99
C MET A 338 1.02 -3.93 31.86
N ASN A 339 0.88 -2.72 31.29
CA ASN A 339 0.36 -1.55 31.98
C ASN A 339 -1.09 -1.77 32.46
N LEU A 340 -1.93 -2.43 31.67
CA LEU A 340 -3.29 -2.80 32.07
C LEU A 340 -3.28 -3.74 33.26
N LEU A 341 -2.46 -4.77 33.24
CA LEU A 341 -2.32 -5.72 34.34
C LEU A 341 -1.83 -5.05 35.63
N GLU A 342 -0.78 -4.24 35.51
CA GLU A 342 -0.24 -3.46 36.64
C GLU A 342 -1.28 -2.51 37.21
N SER A 343 -2.02 -1.78 36.35
CA SER A 343 -3.07 -0.87 36.82
C SER A 343 -4.21 -1.59 37.55
N VAL A 344 -4.66 -2.73 37.01
CA VAL A 344 -5.68 -3.57 37.65
C VAL A 344 -5.18 -4.06 39.01
N LEU A 345 -3.94 -4.54 39.09
CA LEU A 345 -3.33 -5.00 40.35
C LEU A 345 -3.23 -3.89 41.39
N ILE A 346 -2.74 -2.71 40.99
CA ILE A 346 -2.63 -1.55 41.88
C ILE A 346 -4.00 -1.18 42.46
N VAL A 347 -5.00 -1.09 41.57
CA VAL A 347 -6.40 -0.76 41.97
C VAL A 347 -6.93 -1.80 42.96
N ILE A 348 -6.76 -3.09 42.69
CA ILE A 348 -7.19 -4.16 43.62
C ILE A 348 -6.49 -4.03 44.98
N ILE A 349 -5.18 -3.83 44.98
CA ILE A 349 -4.39 -3.68 46.22
C ILE A 349 -4.91 -2.47 47.02
N VAL A 350 -5.06 -1.30 46.41
CA VAL A 350 -5.55 -0.09 47.05
C VAL A 350 -6.93 -0.32 47.66
N LEU A 351 -7.85 -0.93 46.89
CA LEU A 351 -9.22 -1.24 47.34
C LEU A 351 -9.24 -2.26 48.50
N MET A 352 -8.32 -3.23 48.49
CA MET A 352 -8.19 -4.18 49.60
C MET A 352 -7.74 -3.50 50.92
N PHE A 353 -6.88 -2.48 50.80
CA PHE A 353 -6.45 -1.70 52.00
C PHE A 353 -7.53 -0.75 52.48
N THR A 354 -8.32 -0.11 51.61
CA THR A 354 -9.29 0.92 51.96
C THR A 354 -10.62 0.32 52.34
N MET A 355 -11.13 -0.70 51.65
CA MET A 355 -12.48 -1.27 51.83
C MET A 355 -12.48 -2.72 52.37
N GLY A 356 -11.28 -3.24 52.64
CA GLY A 356 -11.10 -4.60 53.12
C GLY A 356 -10.98 -5.66 52.03
N PHE A 357 -10.38 -6.80 52.37
CA PHE A 357 -9.98 -7.85 51.44
C PHE A 357 -11.12 -8.40 50.58
N ARG A 358 -12.27 -8.67 51.17
CA ARG A 358 -13.42 -9.25 50.47
C ARG A 358 -14.04 -8.27 49.47
N SER A 359 -14.23 -7.01 49.85
CA SER A 359 -14.80 -5.95 49.00
C SER A 359 -13.86 -5.62 47.86
N GLY A 360 -12.56 -5.48 48.13
CA GLY A 360 -11.55 -5.23 47.08
C GLY A 360 -11.46 -6.34 46.04
N LEU A 361 -11.57 -7.61 46.45
CA LEU A 361 -11.58 -8.73 45.50
C LEU A 361 -12.83 -8.76 44.64
N ILE A 362 -14.02 -8.46 45.20
CA ILE A 362 -15.28 -8.41 44.43
C ILE A 362 -15.22 -7.29 43.41
N ILE A 363 -14.79 -6.10 43.78
CA ILE A 363 -14.67 -4.96 42.86
C ILE A 363 -13.61 -5.28 41.75
N GLY A 364 -12.47 -5.86 42.13
CA GLY A 364 -11.45 -6.26 41.17
C GLY A 364 -11.88 -7.31 40.17
N THR A 365 -12.66 -8.32 40.60
CA THR A 365 -13.24 -9.31 39.66
C THR A 365 -14.26 -8.67 38.73
N GLY A 366 -15.08 -7.73 39.22
CA GLY A 366 -16.00 -6.95 38.40
C GLY A 366 -15.27 -6.15 37.32
N LEU A 367 -14.15 -5.52 37.68
CA LEU A 367 -13.32 -4.77 36.72
C LEU A 367 -12.75 -5.67 35.61
N VAL A 368 -12.16 -6.82 35.96
CA VAL A 368 -11.64 -7.79 35.00
C VAL A 368 -12.72 -8.30 34.04
N LEU A 369 -13.92 -8.59 34.57
CA LEU A 369 -15.05 -9.03 33.75
C LEU A 369 -15.55 -7.95 32.79
N THR A 370 -15.59 -6.70 33.25
CA THR A 370 -15.99 -5.58 32.39
C THR A 370 -15.01 -5.36 31.25
N ILE A 371 -13.71 -5.49 31.52
CA ILE A 371 -12.70 -5.47 30.47
C ILE A 371 -12.87 -6.65 29.52
N ALA A 372 -13.10 -7.85 30.03
CA ALA A 372 -13.27 -9.05 29.23
C ALA A 372 -14.48 -8.98 28.30
N ILE A 373 -15.62 -8.41 28.74
CA ILE A 373 -16.83 -8.27 27.91
C ILE A 373 -16.70 -7.16 26.85
N THR A 374 -15.81 -6.19 27.07
CA THR A 374 -15.59 -5.09 26.11
C THR A 374 -14.95 -5.59 24.82
N PHE A 375 -14.05 -6.58 24.88
CA PHE A 375 -13.41 -7.12 23.67
C PHE A 375 -14.39 -7.77 22.67
N PRO A 376 -15.33 -8.64 23.07
CA PRO A 376 -16.35 -9.13 22.15
C PRO A 376 -17.21 -8.03 21.52
N ILE A 377 -17.54 -6.99 22.29
CA ILE A 377 -18.31 -5.85 21.77
C ILE A 377 -17.52 -5.10 20.71
N LEU A 378 -16.23 -4.84 20.97
CA LEU A 378 -15.36 -4.18 20.00
C LEU A 378 -15.17 -5.00 18.73
N LEU A 379 -15.02 -6.34 18.86
CA LEU A 379 -14.92 -7.23 17.72
C LEU A 379 -16.16 -7.18 16.84
N VAL A 380 -17.36 -7.24 17.44
CA VAL A 380 -18.63 -7.15 16.70
C VAL A 380 -18.85 -5.76 16.09
N ALA A 381 -18.36 -4.70 16.77
CA ALA A 381 -18.41 -3.33 16.25
C ALA A 381 -17.40 -3.08 15.11
N GLY A 382 -16.54 -4.07 14.78
CA GLY A 382 -15.51 -3.91 13.75
C GLY A 382 -14.37 -2.96 14.13
N SER A 383 -14.17 -2.73 15.43
CA SER A 383 -13.11 -1.86 15.93
C SER A 383 -11.75 -2.58 15.94
N THR A 384 -10.67 -1.79 15.82
CA THR A 384 -9.30 -2.28 15.86
C THR A 384 -8.63 -1.91 17.18
N LEU A 385 -7.69 -2.75 17.65
CA LEU A 385 -6.81 -2.41 18.77
C LEU A 385 -5.63 -1.59 18.27
N GLN A 386 -5.55 -0.36 18.75
CA GLN A 386 -4.53 0.62 18.36
C GLN A 386 -4.21 1.52 19.55
N ARG A 387 -3.15 2.32 19.47
CA ARG A 387 -2.70 3.18 20.61
C ARG A 387 -3.84 4.02 21.19
N ILE A 388 -4.71 4.59 20.36
CA ILE A 388 -5.83 5.44 20.80
C ILE A 388 -6.88 4.60 21.57
N SER A 389 -7.27 3.45 21.04
CA SER A 389 -8.25 2.58 21.71
C SER A 389 -7.69 2.03 23.03
N LEU A 390 -6.39 1.73 23.06
CA LEU A 390 -5.71 1.27 24.26
C LEU A 390 -5.67 2.38 25.35
N GLY A 391 -5.41 3.63 24.94
CA GLY A 391 -5.49 4.79 25.84
C GLY A 391 -6.89 5.01 26.40
N ALA A 392 -7.92 4.86 25.56
CA ALA A 392 -9.32 4.96 25.98
C ALA A 392 -9.69 3.90 27.03
N PHE A 393 -9.13 2.67 26.94
CA PHE A 393 -9.33 1.63 27.95
C PHE A 393 -8.81 2.05 29.32
N ILE A 394 -7.63 2.67 29.40
CA ILE A 394 -7.03 3.12 30.67
C ILE A 394 -7.92 4.20 31.31
N ILE A 395 -8.42 5.14 30.52
CA ILE A 395 -9.33 6.20 31.01
C ILE A 395 -10.66 5.58 31.50
N ALA A 396 -11.24 4.69 30.69
CA ALA A 396 -12.51 4.02 31.04
C ALA A 396 -12.38 3.19 32.31
N MET A 397 -11.22 2.57 32.56
CA MET A 397 -10.95 1.78 33.76
C MET A 397 -11.10 2.61 35.05
N GLY A 398 -10.60 3.85 35.07
CA GLY A 398 -10.79 4.77 36.20
C GLY A 398 -12.26 5.03 36.49
N MET A 399 -13.06 5.30 35.45
CA MET A 399 -14.52 5.55 35.59
C MET A 399 -15.30 4.29 36.04
N LEU A 400 -14.86 3.10 35.62
CA LEU A 400 -15.49 1.83 36.02
C LEU A 400 -15.27 1.49 37.48
N VAL A 401 -14.07 1.79 38.00
CA VAL A 401 -13.73 1.59 39.42
C VAL A 401 -14.60 2.43 40.30
N ASP A 402 -14.84 3.71 39.99
CA ASP A 402 -15.67 4.61 40.77
C ASP A 402 -17.11 4.11 40.91
N ASN A 403 -17.72 3.66 39.82
CA ASN A 403 -19.08 3.08 39.87
C ASN A 403 -19.14 1.82 40.72
N SER A 404 -18.11 0.98 40.67
CA SER A 404 -18.03 -0.26 41.45
C SER A 404 -17.87 0.03 42.96
N ILE A 405 -17.10 1.08 43.30
CA ILE A 405 -16.92 1.53 44.69
C ILE A 405 -18.24 2.01 45.26
N VAL A 406 -18.99 2.86 44.55
CA VAL A 406 -20.30 3.39 45.01
C VAL A 406 -21.29 2.26 45.26
N ILE A 407 -21.37 1.28 44.38
CA ILE A 407 -22.27 0.12 44.56
C ILE A 407 -21.88 -0.67 45.82
N MET A 408 -20.57 -0.91 46.01
CA MET A 408 -20.07 -1.69 47.12
C MET A 408 -20.24 -0.97 48.48
N ASP A 409 -20.02 0.35 48.49
CA ASP A 409 -20.26 1.19 49.66
C ASP A 409 -21.72 1.13 50.09
N GLY A 410 -22.67 1.23 49.12
CA GLY A 410 -24.08 1.03 49.40
C GLY A 410 -24.43 -0.34 50.02
N VAL A 411 -23.79 -1.41 49.53
CA VAL A 411 -23.97 -2.76 50.09
C VAL A 411 -23.37 -2.89 51.51
N LEU A 412 -22.34 -2.15 51.82
CA LEU A 412 -21.70 -2.17 53.17
C LEU A 412 -22.52 -1.35 54.16
N VAL A 413 -23.14 -0.27 53.72
CA VAL A 413 -23.99 0.58 54.60
C VAL A 413 -25.31 -0.09 54.95
N ASP A 414 -25.88 -0.86 54.01
CA ASP A 414 -27.15 -1.60 54.20
C ASP A 414 -27.00 -2.90 55.04
N LYS A 415 -25.80 -3.24 55.49
CA LYS A 415 -25.52 -4.34 56.41
C LYS A 415 -25.43 -3.88 57.85
#